data_2eb02f5101b88b0085bdafcb252c31ce
#
_entry.id   2eb02f5101b88b0085bdafcb252c31ce
#
_cell.length_a   1.000
_cell.length_b   1.000
_cell.length_c   1.000
_cell.angle_alpha   90.00
_cell.angle_beta   90.00
_cell.angle_gamma   90.00
#
_symmetry.space_group_name_H-M   'P 1'
#
loop_
_entity.id
_entity.type
_entity.pdbx_description
1 polymer ?
#
loop_
_entity_poly.entity_id
_entity_poly.type
_entity_poly.pdbx_seq_one_letter_code
_entity_poly.pdbx_strand_id
1 'polypeptide(L)'
;VISLALSIIIGYRSAVMVNAIFSEIEIEYVKSQHLARIATAAMASSKEEDGSIQPDVVPVGFDFDGDYFYVGGMNLLKSTKYKNVLKNNKVALVIDDLKTVDPWNPRGMKIYGTADIVTRQGGYMDNTDHSNSHYIRIAPKKKWSWGIDEPVFVQGKFNVKRAEGR
;
A
#
# COMPACT_ATOMS: atom_id res chain seq x y z
N VAL A 1 13.51 56.12 -23.54
CA VAL A 1 12.49 55.51 -22.69
C VAL A 1 12.46 54.02 -23.01
N ILE A 2 13.09 53.20 -22.15
CA ILE A 2 13.20 51.77 -22.34
C ILE A 2 12.19 51.11 -21.38
N SER A 3 11.17 50.46 -21.98
CA SER A 3 10.17 49.69 -21.25
C SER A 3 10.70 48.28 -20.95
N LEU A 4 10.95 47.96 -19.67
CA LEU A 4 11.22 46.60 -19.21
C LEU A 4 9.89 45.86 -19.09
N ALA A 5 9.67 44.90 -19.98
CA ALA A 5 8.61 43.92 -19.82
C ALA A 5 9.07 42.81 -18.91
N LEU A 6 8.55 42.75 -17.67
CA LEU A 6 8.78 41.70 -16.70
C LEU A 6 7.88 40.50 -17.06
N SER A 7 8.45 39.49 -17.72
CA SER A 7 7.76 38.23 -17.98
C SER A 7 7.70 37.40 -16.69
N ILE A 8 6.52 37.36 -16.07
CA ILE A 8 6.23 36.42 -14.96
C ILE A 8 6.00 35.04 -15.57
N ILE A 9 6.97 34.19 -15.47
CA ILE A 9 6.82 32.73 -15.76
C ILE A 9 6.07 32.11 -14.58
N ILE A 10 4.75 32.02 -14.70
CA ILE A 10 3.93 31.21 -13.82
C ILE A 10 4.18 29.75 -14.22
N GLY A 11 5.07 29.10 -13.46
CA GLY A 11 5.28 27.67 -13.57
C GLY A 11 3.99 26.94 -13.18
N TYR A 12 3.24 26.47 -14.16
CA TYR A 12 2.18 25.48 -13.95
C TYR A 12 2.86 24.21 -13.42
N ARG A 13 2.90 24.03 -12.09
CA ARG A 13 3.04 22.70 -11.51
C ARG A 13 1.81 21.93 -11.94
N SER A 14 1.97 21.04 -12.90
CA SER A 14 1.00 19.98 -13.16
C SER A 14 0.68 19.33 -11.80
N ALA A 15 -0.52 19.57 -11.29
CA ALA A 15 -1.01 18.89 -10.12
C ALA A 15 -1.14 17.42 -10.53
N VAL A 16 -0.15 16.62 -10.18
CA VAL A 16 -0.27 15.17 -10.20
C VAL A 16 -1.49 14.90 -9.33
N MET A 17 -2.53 14.34 -9.89
CA MET A 17 -3.74 13.92 -9.18
C MET A 17 -3.30 12.80 -8.23
N VAL A 18 -2.78 13.18 -7.07
CA VAL A 18 -2.50 12.26 -5.97
C VAL A 18 -3.81 11.58 -5.62
N ASN A 19 -3.81 10.27 -5.60
CA ASN A 19 -4.97 9.48 -5.24
C ASN A 19 -5.55 10.02 -3.93
N ALA A 20 -6.78 10.57 -3.96
CA ALA A 20 -7.40 11.34 -2.89
C ALA A 20 -7.62 10.53 -1.57
N ILE A 21 -7.18 9.28 -1.57
CA ILE A 21 -7.25 8.36 -0.43
C ILE A 21 -6.20 8.68 0.65
N PHE A 22 -5.00 9.15 0.27
CA PHE A 22 -3.89 9.39 1.20
C PHE A 22 -3.62 10.87 1.38
N SER A 23 -3.38 11.31 2.61
CA SER A 23 -2.80 12.62 2.90
C SER A 23 -1.29 12.62 2.63
N GLU A 24 -0.68 13.79 2.50
CA GLU A 24 0.77 13.93 2.33
C GLU A 24 1.55 13.26 3.47
N ILE A 25 1.12 13.46 4.71
CA ILE A 25 1.75 12.85 5.91
C ILE A 25 1.64 11.32 5.87
N GLU A 26 0.52 10.79 5.41
CA GLU A 26 0.34 9.34 5.24
C GLU A 26 1.23 8.77 4.14
N ILE A 27 1.42 9.50 3.05
CA ILE A 27 2.35 9.13 1.97
C ILE A 27 3.79 9.10 2.49
N GLU A 28 4.20 10.12 3.26
CA GLU A 28 5.52 10.15 3.90
C GLU A 28 5.71 8.96 4.87
N TYR A 29 4.69 8.67 5.68
CA TYR A 29 4.71 7.51 6.56
C TYR A 29 4.89 6.22 5.78
N VAL A 30 4.08 5.97 4.75
CA VAL A 30 4.17 4.75 3.92
C VAL A 30 5.57 4.62 3.29
N LYS A 31 6.12 5.71 2.75
CA LYS A 31 7.45 5.71 2.14
C LYS A 31 8.59 5.46 3.14
N SER A 32 8.37 5.75 4.41
CA SER A 32 9.34 5.45 5.49
C SER A 32 9.32 3.98 5.92
N GLN A 33 8.32 3.20 5.51
CA GLN A 33 8.14 1.80 5.89
C GLN A 33 8.64 0.86 4.80
N HIS A 34 9.20 -0.27 5.19
CA HIS A 34 9.75 -1.27 4.26
C HIS A 34 9.07 -2.63 4.38
N LEU A 35 8.20 -2.79 5.38
CA LEU A 35 7.51 -4.03 5.67
C LEU A 35 6.01 -3.80 5.79
N ALA A 36 5.25 -4.66 5.11
CA ALA A 36 3.79 -4.73 5.21
C ALA A 36 3.35 -6.16 5.49
N ARG A 37 2.09 -6.36 5.85
CA ARG A 37 1.43 -7.67 5.88
C ARG A 37 0.35 -7.67 4.83
N ILE A 38 0.50 -8.55 3.84
CA ILE A 38 -0.53 -8.77 2.82
C ILE A 38 -1.40 -9.94 3.24
N ALA A 39 -2.71 -9.72 3.24
CA ALA A 39 -3.70 -10.79 3.40
C ALA A 39 -4.37 -11.04 2.06
N THR A 40 -4.45 -12.33 1.69
CA THR A 40 -5.09 -12.83 0.49
C THR A 40 -5.99 -14.00 0.85
N ALA A 41 -7.01 -14.27 0.04
CA ALA A 41 -7.89 -15.41 0.21
C ALA A 41 -8.36 -15.89 -1.17
N ALA A 42 -8.36 -17.19 -1.38
CA ALA A 42 -8.98 -17.80 -2.54
C ALA A 42 -9.98 -18.83 -2.09
N MET A 43 -11.01 -19.04 -2.89
CA MET A 43 -11.94 -20.15 -2.64
C MET A 43 -11.15 -21.45 -2.55
N ALA A 44 -11.48 -22.26 -1.57
CA ALA A 44 -10.90 -23.58 -1.39
C ALA A 44 -10.90 -24.34 -2.72
N SER A 45 -9.83 -25.08 -2.96
CA SER A 45 -9.83 -26.07 -4.03
C SER A 45 -10.87 -27.13 -3.67
N SER A 46 -11.45 -27.79 -4.67
CA SER A 46 -12.48 -28.85 -4.54
C SER A 46 -12.13 -30.03 -3.60
N LYS A 47 -11.06 -29.94 -2.84
CA LYS A 47 -10.62 -30.92 -1.84
C LYS A 47 -10.99 -30.55 -0.40
N GLU A 48 -11.45 -29.33 -0.14
CA GLU A 48 -11.97 -28.94 1.17
C GLU A 48 -13.49 -29.05 1.10
N GLU A 49 -14.03 -30.05 1.78
CA GLU A 49 -15.42 -30.51 1.69
C GLU A 49 -16.46 -29.49 2.19
N ASP A 50 -16.04 -28.42 2.86
CA ASP A 50 -16.95 -27.44 3.48
C ASP A 50 -17.10 -26.11 2.70
N GLY A 51 -16.37 -25.94 1.59
CA GLY A 51 -16.40 -24.71 0.81
C GLY A 51 -15.81 -23.49 1.54
N SER A 52 -15.11 -23.71 2.63
CA SER A 52 -14.51 -22.63 3.43
C SER A 52 -13.38 -21.92 2.67
N ILE A 53 -13.12 -20.67 3.08
CA ILE A 53 -12.02 -19.86 2.55
C ILE A 53 -10.98 -19.72 3.66
N GLN A 54 -9.79 -20.24 3.42
CA GLN A 54 -8.65 -20.04 4.34
C GLN A 54 -7.96 -18.71 3.99
N PRO A 55 -8.03 -17.69 4.87
CA PRO A 55 -7.22 -16.49 4.72
C PRO A 55 -5.73 -16.82 4.89
N ASP A 56 -4.90 -16.23 4.02
CA ASP A 56 -3.44 -16.31 4.09
C ASP A 56 -2.88 -14.92 4.36
N VAL A 57 -2.00 -14.79 5.35
CA VAL A 57 -1.34 -13.54 5.70
C VAL A 57 0.16 -13.75 5.83
N VAL A 58 0.94 -12.86 5.23
CA VAL A 58 2.41 -12.98 5.20
C VAL A 58 3.06 -11.60 5.22
N PRO A 59 4.23 -11.45 5.92
CA PRO A 59 5.03 -10.25 5.81
C PRO A 59 5.65 -10.14 4.41
N VAL A 60 5.72 -8.92 3.87
CA VAL A 60 6.24 -8.63 2.53
C VAL A 60 6.97 -7.30 2.52
N GLY A 61 8.04 -7.20 1.72
CA GLY A 61 8.55 -5.91 1.27
C GLY A 61 7.60 -5.31 0.24
N PHE A 62 7.63 -4.00 0.08
CA PHE A 62 6.81 -3.31 -0.90
C PHE A 62 7.44 -2.01 -1.37
N ASP A 63 7.02 -1.55 -2.55
CA ASP A 63 7.18 -0.19 -3.04
C ASP A 63 5.82 0.51 -3.09
N PHE A 64 5.83 1.84 -3.04
CA PHE A 64 4.66 2.68 -3.21
C PHE A 64 5.01 3.88 -4.10
N ASP A 65 4.29 4.05 -5.20
CA ASP A 65 4.53 5.14 -6.17
C ASP A 65 3.64 6.38 -5.96
N GLY A 66 2.77 6.35 -4.96
CA GLY A 66 1.76 7.38 -4.67
C GLY A 66 0.34 6.92 -4.97
N ASP A 67 0.18 6.00 -5.92
CA ASP A 67 -1.12 5.47 -6.36
C ASP A 67 -1.27 3.98 -6.06
N TYR A 68 -0.20 3.20 -6.25
CA TYR A 68 -0.21 1.74 -6.16
C TYR A 68 0.86 1.22 -5.22
N PHE A 69 0.55 0.12 -4.55
CA PHE A 69 1.55 -0.69 -3.85
C PHE A 69 2.01 -1.83 -4.75
N TYR A 70 3.29 -2.15 -4.67
CA TYR A 70 3.91 -3.24 -5.45
C TYR A 70 4.58 -4.20 -4.50
N VAL A 71 4.11 -5.43 -4.47
CA VAL A 71 4.65 -6.52 -3.64
C VAL A 71 5.35 -7.52 -4.53
N GLY A 72 6.65 -7.66 -4.34
CA GLY A 72 7.49 -8.63 -5.04
C GLY A 72 7.88 -9.83 -4.17
N GLY A 73 8.84 -10.60 -4.64
CA GLY A 73 9.45 -11.71 -3.89
C GLY A 73 10.22 -12.66 -4.81
N MET A 74 11.34 -13.23 -4.33
CA MET A 74 12.21 -14.11 -5.11
C MET A 74 11.49 -15.30 -5.77
N ASN A 75 10.44 -15.83 -5.15
CA ASN A 75 9.64 -16.95 -5.68
C ASN A 75 8.16 -16.57 -5.79
N LEU A 76 7.87 -15.33 -6.18
CA LEU A 76 6.51 -14.80 -6.19
C LEU A 76 5.53 -15.71 -6.92
N LEU A 77 5.86 -16.17 -8.12
CA LEU A 77 4.97 -16.99 -8.98
C LEU A 77 4.58 -18.33 -8.34
N LYS A 78 5.39 -18.86 -7.41
CA LYS A 78 5.12 -20.11 -6.69
C LYS A 78 4.40 -19.88 -5.37
N SER A 79 4.30 -18.63 -4.92
CA SER A 79 3.76 -18.30 -3.59
C SER A 79 2.24 -18.45 -3.50
N THR A 80 1.73 -18.71 -2.29
CA THR A 80 0.30 -18.79 -2.01
C THR A 80 -0.41 -17.48 -2.33
N LYS A 81 0.15 -16.34 -1.93
CA LYS A 81 -0.41 -15.02 -2.22
C LYS A 81 -0.61 -14.77 -3.71
N TYR A 82 0.34 -15.17 -4.56
CA TYR A 82 0.22 -15.05 -6.01
C TYR A 82 -0.93 -15.91 -6.55
N LYS A 83 -0.99 -17.17 -6.14
CA LYS A 83 -2.05 -18.11 -6.55
C LYS A 83 -3.43 -17.64 -6.09
N ASN A 84 -3.51 -17.05 -4.89
CA ASN A 84 -4.74 -16.49 -4.36
C ASN A 84 -5.20 -15.28 -5.18
N VAL A 85 -4.30 -14.34 -5.49
CA VAL A 85 -4.63 -13.15 -6.30
C VAL A 85 -5.14 -13.51 -7.69
N LEU A 86 -4.61 -14.55 -8.32
CA LEU A 86 -5.11 -15.03 -9.62
C LEU A 86 -6.57 -15.53 -9.57
N LYS A 87 -7.02 -16.03 -8.41
CA LYS A 87 -8.38 -16.56 -8.21
C LYS A 87 -9.32 -15.52 -7.62
N ASN A 88 -8.80 -14.67 -6.73
CA ASN A 88 -9.53 -13.61 -6.04
C ASN A 88 -8.60 -12.41 -5.89
N ASN A 89 -8.88 -11.37 -6.64
CA ASN A 89 -8.06 -10.17 -6.66
C ASN A 89 -8.28 -9.21 -5.50
N LYS A 90 -9.17 -9.52 -4.55
CA LYS A 90 -9.38 -8.71 -3.35
C LYS A 90 -8.32 -9.02 -2.31
N VAL A 91 -7.63 -7.97 -1.86
CA VAL A 91 -6.54 -8.07 -0.89
C VAL A 91 -6.70 -7.06 0.23
N ALA A 92 -6.08 -7.37 1.37
CA ALA A 92 -5.85 -6.38 2.41
C ALA A 92 -4.35 -6.23 2.64
N LEU A 93 -3.92 -4.99 2.92
CA LEU A 93 -2.56 -4.65 3.28
C LEU A 93 -2.56 -3.91 4.60
N VAL A 94 -1.65 -4.28 5.52
CA VAL A 94 -1.40 -3.55 6.76
C VAL A 94 0.05 -3.13 6.80
N ILE A 95 0.26 -1.84 7.09
CA ILE A 95 1.57 -1.23 7.34
C ILE A 95 1.48 -0.63 8.72
N ASP A 96 2.28 -1.10 9.67
CA ASP A 96 2.21 -0.66 11.06
C ASP A 96 3.55 -0.74 11.76
N ASP A 97 3.73 0.15 12.73
CA ASP A 97 4.85 0.13 13.67
C ASP A 97 4.43 0.70 15.03
N LEU A 98 5.38 0.73 15.96
CA LEU A 98 5.23 1.42 17.24
C LEU A 98 6.09 2.68 17.22
N LYS A 99 5.47 3.85 17.37
CA LYS A 99 6.19 5.10 17.57
C LYS A 99 6.96 5.08 18.88
N THR A 100 6.34 4.54 19.95
CA THR A 100 6.97 4.24 21.25
C THR A 100 6.35 2.98 21.82
N VAL A 101 7.13 2.24 22.63
CA VAL A 101 6.66 1.05 23.35
C VAL A 101 6.05 1.44 24.70
N ASP A 102 6.66 2.40 25.37
CA ASP A 102 6.18 2.97 26.64
C ASP A 102 6.26 4.51 26.60
N PRO A 103 5.14 5.22 26.64
CA PRO A 103 3.77 4.71 26.57
C PRO A 103 3.49 4.02 25.21
N TRP A 104 2.63 3.00 25.21
CA TRP A 104 2.28 2.27 24.00
C TRP A 104 1.56 3.17 22.98
N ASN A 105 2.19 3.37 21.85
CA ASN A 105 1.75 4.32 20.83
C ASN A 105 1.87 3.71 19.41
N PRO A 106 0.90 2.88 19.02
CA PRO A 106 0.89 2.28 17.70
C PRO A 106 0.48 3.29 16.63
N ARG A 107 1.08 3.17 15.46
CA ARG A 107 0.64 3.87 14.26
C ARG A 107 0.59 2.92 13.07
N GLY A 108 -0.23 3.24 12.11
CA GLY A 108 -0.33 2.41 10.92
C GLY A 108 -1.54 2.69 10.08
N MET A 109 -1.67 1.88 9.04
CA MET A 109 -2.84 1.87 8.19
C MET A 109 -3.19 0.47 7.71
N LYS A 110 -4.49 0.26 7.53
CA LYS A 110 -5.08 -0.89 6.86
C LYS A 110 -5.68 -0.43 5.54
N ILE A 111 -5.41 -1.15 4.48
CA ILE A 111 -5.85 -0.84 3.12
C ILE A 111 -6.59 -2.05 2.58
N TYR A 112 -7.78 -1.83 2.03
CA TYR A 112 -8.44 -2.79 1.16
C TYR A 112 -8.26 -2.35 -0.28
N GLY A 113 -7.92 -3.28 -1.15
CA GLY A 113 -7.65 -2.99 -2.54
C GLY A 113 -7.95 -4.15 -3.46
N THR A 114 -7.82 -3.87 -4.76
CA THR A 114 -7.80 -4.88 -5.80
C THR A 114 -6.38 -5.05 -6.32
N ALA A 115 -5.99 -6.29 -6.58
CA ALA A 115 -4.64 -6.63 -7.02
C ALA A 115 -4.66 -7.20 -8.44
N ASP A 116 -3.60 -6.92 -9.17
CA ASP A 116 -3.28 -7.58 -10.45
C ASP A 116 -1.79 -7.93 -10.50
N ILE A 117 -1.42 -8.74 -11.47
CA ILE A 117 -0.02 -9.14 -11.67
C ILE A 117 0.57 -8.28 -12.79
N VAL A 118 1.69 -7.63 -12.50
CA VAL A 118 2.41 -6.79 -13.45
C VAL A 118 3.88 -7.19 -13.52
N THR A 119 4.51 -6.90 -14.65
CA THR A 119 5.97 -6.93 -14.79
C THR A 119 6.47 -5.49 -14.71
N ARG A 120 7.46 -5.22 -13.88
CA ARG A 120 7.99 -3.89 -13.67
C ARG A 120 9.52 -3.93 -13.68
N GLN A 121 10.12 -2.91 -14.30
CA GLN A 121 11.54 -2.57 -14.15
C GLN A 121 11.63 -1.46 -13.10
N GLY A 122 12.70 -1.42 -12.34
CA GLY A 122 12.86 -0.46 -11.24
C GLY A 122 11.97 -0.81 -10.04
N GLY A 123 12.55 -1.13 -8.93
CA GLY A 123 11.84 -1.45 -7.71
C GLY A 123 12.77 -2.11 -6.70
N TYR A 124 12.30 -2.37 -5.49
CA TYR A 124 13.15 -2.92 -4.43
C TYR A 124 13.73 -4.33 -4.75
N MET A 125 13.22 -5.00 -5.79
CA MET A 125 13.76 -6.29 -6.26
C MET A 125 14.85 -6.14 -7.33
N ASP A 126 15.12 -4.96 -7.85
CA ASP A 126 16.03 -4.75 -8.99
C ASP A 126 17.51 -4.90 -8.63
N ASN A 127 17.88 -4.82 -7.35
CA ASN A 127 19.24 -5.08 -6.87
C ASN A 127 19.59 -6.58 -6.84
N THR A 128 18.67 -7.43 -7.24
CA THR A 128 18.86 -8.86 -7.47
C THR A 128 18.91 -9.07 -8.99
N ASP A 129 19.54 -10.11 -9.50
CA ASP A 129 19.57 -10.47 -10.96
C ASP A 129 18.18 -10.69 -11.60
N HIS A 130 17.15 -10.09 -11.04
CA HIS A 130 15.75 -10.21 -11.43
C HIS A 130 15.24 -8.97 -12.17
N SER A 131 15.99 -8.47 -13.14
CA SER A 131 15.47 -7.51 -14.12
C SER A 131 14.19 -8.06 -14.75
N ASN A 132 13.09 -7.31 -14.79
CA ASN A 132 11.74 -7.74 -15.16
C ASN A 132 11.03 -8.65 -14.14
N SER A 133 11.15 -8.32 -12.86
CA SER A 133 10.45 -9.04 -11.79
C SER A 133 8.92 -8.86 -11.88
N HIS A 134 8.21 -9.92 -11.58
CA HIS A 134 6.76 -9.85 -11.38
C HIS A 134 6.42 -9.25 -10.03
N TYR A 135 5.36 -8.45 -10.00
CA TYR A 135 4.83 -7.84 -8.79
C TYR A 135 3.31 -8.06 -8.70
N ILE A 136 2.83 -8.20 -7.49
CA ILE A 136 1.42 -7.98 -7.18
C ILE A 136 1.25 -6.47 -7.03
N ARG A 137 0.58 -5.83 -7.99
CA ARG A 137 0.22 -4.42 -7.91
C ARG A 137 -1.13 -4.30 -7.23
N ILE A 138 -1.24 -3.46 -6.21
CA ILE A 138 -2.45 -3.26 -5.42
C ILE A 138 -2.97 -1.84 -5.63
N ALA A 139 -4.19 -1.73 -6.16
CA ALA A 139 -4.93 -0.47 -6.25
C ALA A 139 -5.74 -0.27 -4.96
N PRO A 140 -5.42 0.74 -4.11
CA PRO A 140 -6.16 1.03 -2.90
C PRO A 140 -7.60 1.44 -3.21
N LYS A 141 -8.57 0.93 -2.44
CA LYS A 141 -9.98 1.28 -2.54
C LYS A 141 -10.52 1.92 -1.28
N LYS A 142 -10.11 1.40 -0.12
CA LYS A 142 -10.49 1.90 1.20
C LYS A 142 -9.30 1.84 2.12
N LYS A 143 -9.18 2.82 3.00
CA LYS A 143 -8.16 2.81 4.05
C LYS A 143 -8.73 3.16 5.41
N TRP A 144 -8.01 2.70 6.42
CA TRP A 144 -8.11 3.13 7.82
C TRP A 144 -6.70 3.46 8.28
N SER A 145 -6.50 4.60 8.91
CA SER A 145 -5.21 5.00 9.48
C SER A 145 -5.35 5.45 10.92
N TRP A 146 -4.32 5.27 11.72
CA TRP A 146 -4.26 5.62 13.12
C TRP A 146 -2.84 6.03 13.52
N GLY A 147 -2.72 7.00 14.43
CA GLY A 147 -1.46 7.42 15.05
C GLY A 147 -0.43 8.03 14.11
N ILE A 148 -0.77 8.34 12.84
CA ILE A 148 0.14 8.91 11.85
C ILE A 148 0.15 10.43 11.96
N ASP A 149 -0.95 11.07 11.69
CA ASP A 149 -1.11 12.53 11.69
C ASP A 149 -1.87 13.05 12.92
N GLU A 150 -2.60 12.20 13.61
CA GLU A 150 -3.32 12.50 14.84
C GLU A 150 -2.98 11.47 15.93
N PRO A 151 -3.17 11.85 17.22
CA PRO A 151 -3.00 10.90 18.31
C PRO A 151 -3.89 9.67 18.13
N VAL A 152 -3.31 8.49 18.39
CA VAL A 152 -4.04 7.22 18.30
C VAL A 152 -5.15 7.11 19.35
N PHE A 153 -5.03 7.80 20.48
CA PHE A 153 -6.06 7.89 21.51
C PHE A 153 -6.49 9.34 21.71
N VAL A 154 -7.79 9.58 21.63
CA VAL A 154 -8.42 10.87 21.92
C VAL A 154 -9.51 10.64 22.96
N GLN A 155 -9.38 11.29 24.12
CA GLN A 155 -10.30 11.11 25.27
C GLN A 155 -10.50 9.63 25.65
N GLY A 156 -9.40 8.85 25.62
CA GLY A 156 -9.41 7.43 25.96
C GLY A 156 -10.01 6.49 24.90
N LYS A 157 -10.41 7.03 23.75
CA LYS A 157 -10.94 6.24 22.63
C LYS A 157 -9.91 6.10 21.51
N PHE A 158 -9.86 4.93 20.89
CA PHE A 158 -9.02 4.67 19.73
C PHE A 158 -9.50 5.49 18.53
N ASN A 159 -8.62 6.35 18.02
CA ASN A 159 -8.93 7.28 16.94
C ASN A 159 -8.48 6.71 15.60
N VAL A 160 -9.41 6.53 14.66
CA VAL A 160 -9.18 5.97 13.34
C VAL A 160 -9.77 6.87 12.27
N LYS A 161 -8.94 7.32 11.35
CA LYS A 161 -9.39 7.99 10.12
C LYS A 161 -9.76 6.96 9.05
N ARG A 162 -10.77 7.27 8.27
CA ARG A 162 -11.26 6.42 7.17
C ARG A 162 -11.36 7.23 5.88
N ALA A 163 -10.93 6.65 4.76
CA ALA A 163 -11.14 7.20 3.43
C ALA A 163 -11.45 6.09 2.42
N GLU A 164 -12.21 6.44 1.39
CA GLU A 164 -12.55 5.57 0.27
C GLU A 164 -12.16 6.26 -1.03
N GLY A 165 -11.53 5.52 -1.95
CA GLY A 165 -11.26 5.96 -3.31
C GLY A 165 -12.55 5.96 -4.15
N ARG A 166 -12.61 6.80 -5.15
CA ARG A 166 -13.67 6.84 -6.15
C ARG A 166 -13.56 5.69 -7.14
#